data_c3d640f83ec56ff6d2b44a3eaa0ffc8a
#
_entry.id   c3d640f83ec56ff6d2b44a3eaa0ffc8a
#
_cell.length_a   1.000
_cell.length_b   1.000
_cell.length_c   1.000
_cell.angle_alpha   90.00
_cell.angle_beta   90.00
_cell.angle_gamma   90.00
#
_symmetry.space_group_name_H-M   'P 1'
#
loop_
_entity.id
_entity.type
_entity.pdbx_description
1 polymer ?
#
loop_
_entity_poly.entity_id
_entity_poly.type
_entity_poly.pdbx_seq_one_letter_code
_entity_poly.pdbx_strand_id
1 'polypeptide(L)' 'MTKLKAMRKRRGMTQAELSKLTNLSLRTIQEYEQGHRKVGSTTYMRLTTIADVLNCTPNDIIGDDVE' A
#
# COMPACT_ATOMS: atom_id res chain seq x y z
N MET A 1 -4.40 8.79 -8.44
CA MET A 1 -4.54 7.62 -7.56
C MET A 1 -3.16 7.03 -7.28
N THR A 2 -2.90 6.65 -6.05
CA THR A 2 -1.62 6.03 -5.73
C THR A 2 -1.56 4.61 -6.27
N LYS A 3 -0.35 4.16 -6.57
CA LYS A 3 -0.16 2.77 -7.04
C LYS A 3 -0.58 1.77 -5.97
N LEU A 4 -0.34 2.10 -4.69
CA LEU A 4 -0.76 1.24 -3.60
C LEU A 4 -2.27 1.02 -3.62
N LYS A 5 -3.04 2.09 -3.74
CA LYS A 5 -4.50 1.99 -3.79
C LYS A 5 -4.95 1.18 -5.00
N ALA A 6 -4.35 1.45 -6.16
CA ALA A 6 -4.68 0.72 -7.38
C ALA A 6 -4.40 -0.77 -7.24
N MET A 7 -3.26 -1.13 -6.66
CA MET A 7 -2.91 -2.53 -6.48
C MET A 7 -3.83 -3.22 -5.48
N ARG A 8 -4.16 -2.53 -4.38
CA ARG A 8 -5.09 -3.07 -3.39
C ARG A 8 -6.45 -3.38 -4.04
N LYS A 9 -6.97 -2.44 -4.82
CA LYS A 9 -8.25 -2.64 -5.52
C LYS A 9 -8.17 -3.77 -6.53
N ARG A 10 -7.04 -3.89 -7.21
CA ARG A 10 -6.82 -4.98 -8.17
C ARG A 10 -6.88 -6.34 -7.49
N ARG A 11 -6.44 -6.42 -6.24
CA ARG A 11 -6.49 -7.66 -5.46
C ARG A 11 -7.82 -7.86 -4.75
N GLY A 12 -8.77 -6.94 -4.90
CA GLY A 12 -10.09 -7.06 -4.28
C GLY A 12 -10.09 -6.88 -2.78
N MET A 13 -9.09 -6.19 -2.24
CA MET A 13 -8.98 -5.98 -0.79
C MET A 13 -9.58 -4.66 -0.36
N THR A 14 -10.17 -4.67 0.84
CA THR A 14 -10.54 -3.42 1.51
C THR A 14 -9.31 -2.86 2.23
N GLN A 15 -9.37 -1.58 2.60
CA GLN A 15 -8.31 -0.98 3.41
C GLN A 15 -8.17 -1.69 4.75
N ALA A 16 -9.28 -2.10 5.35
CA ALA A 16 -9.26 -2.82 6.63
C ALA A 16 -8.56 -4.17 6.50
N GLU A 17 -8.81 -4.88 5.41
CA GLU A 17 -8.14 -6.16 5.16
C GLU A 17 -6.64 -5.97 4.98
N LEU A 18 -6.23 -4.97 4.21
CA LEU A 18 -4.82 -4.68 4.01
C LEU A 18 -4.15 -4.29 5.33
N SER A 19 -4.82 -3.46 6.13
CA SER A 19 -4.34 -3.08 7.45
C SER A 19 -4.09 -4.32 8.32
N LYS A 20 -5.05 -5.22 8.36
CA LYS A 20 -4.95 -6.43 9.16
C LYS A 20 -3.80 -7.33 8.72
N LEU A 21 -3.67 -7.54 7.41
CA LEU A 21 -2.68 -8.45 6.86
C LEU A 21 -1.26 -7.89 6.94
N THR A 22 -1.10 -6.58 6.90
CA THR A 22 0.21 -5.94 6.98
C THR A 22 0.60 -5.57 8.40
N ASN A 23 -0.34 -5.70 9.35
CA ASN A 23 -0.15 -5.26 10.74
C ASN A 23 0.13 -3.75 10.85
N LEU A 24 -0.35 -2.99 9.89
CA LEU A 24 -0.30 -1.53 9.91
C LEU A 24 -1.67 -0.98 10.29
N SER A 25 -1.71 0.19 10.93
CA SER A 25 -2.99 0.78 11.30
C SER A 25 -3.78 1.18 10.05
N LEU A 26 -5.09 1.17 10.17
CA LEU A 26 -5.96 1.61 9.08
C LEU A 26 -5.63 3.05 8.67
N ARG A 27 -5.34 3.91 9.66
CA ARG A 27 -4.96 5.29 9.40
C ARG A 27 -3.70 5.38 8.55
N THR A 28 -2.71 4.53 8.84
CA THR A 28 -1.46 4.50 8.07
C THR A 28 -1.74 4.14 6.62
N ILE A 29 -2.57 3.12 6.40
CA ILE A 29 -2.95 2.73 5.04
C ILE A 29 -3.67 3.88 4.34
N GLN A 30 -4.60 4.54 5.03
CA GLN A 30 -5.33 5.67 4.46
C GLN A 30 -4.39 6.83 4.09
N GLU A 31 -3.42 7.13 4.95
CA GLU A 31 -2.46 8.20 4.68
C GLU A 31 -1.60 7.88 3.45
N TYR A 32 -1.19 6.64 3.31
CA TYR A 32 -0.44 6.23 2.11
C TYR A 32 -1.30 6.37 0.85
N GLU A 33 -2.54 5.95 0.92
CA GLU A 33 -3.41 5.95 -0.26
C GLU A 33 -3.88 7.36 -0.63
N GLN A 34 -3.95 8.27 0.34
CA GLN A 34 -4.32 9.66 0.09
C GLN A 34 -3.14 10.53 -0.33
N GLY A 35 -1.93 9.98 -0.28
CA GLY A 35 -0.73 10.73 -0.63
C GLY A 35 -0.20 11.63 0.48
N HIS A 36 -0.77 11.56 1.67
CA HIS A 36 -0.28 12.35 2.82
C HIS A 36 1.03 11.80 3.37
N ARG A 37 1.31 10.55 3.10
CA ARG A 37 2.55 9.90 3.50
C ARG A 37 3.01 9.02 2.34
N LYS A 38 4.27 9.15 1.95
CA LYS A 38 4.79 8.40 0.82
C LYS A 38 5.22 7.01 1.25
N VAL A 39 4.64 5.99 0.63
CA VAL A 39 4.98 4.61 0.96
C VAL A 39 6.44 4.30 0.62
N GLY A 40 7.01 4.96 -0.38
CA GLY A 40 8.41 4.79 -0.73
C GLY A 40 9.38 5.31 0.32
N SER A 41 8.90 6.14 1.27
CA SER A 41 9.72 6.67 2.36
C SER A 41 9.65 5.81 3.61
N THR A 42 8.85 4.76 3.61
CA THR A 42 8.72 3.88 4.77
C THR A 42 9.92 2.94 4.86
N THR A 43 10.00 2.16 5.95
CA THR A 43 11.08 1.19 6.09
C THR A 43 10.98 0.12 5.02
N TYR A 44 12.12 -0.47 4.69
CA TYR A 44 12.17 -1.54 3.72
C TYR A 44 11.29 -2.72 4.14
N MET A 45 11.28 -3.04 5.43
CA MET A 45 10.47 -4.15 5.95
C MET A 45 8.99 -3.91 5.75
N ARG A 46 8.51 -2.68 6.03
CA ARG A 46 7.10 -2.35 5.80
C ARG A 46 6.76 -2.43 4.32
N LEU A 47 7.64 -1.87 3.50
CA LEU A 47 7.44 -1.85 2.05
C LEU A 47 7.32 -3.27 1.49
N THR A 48 8.23 -4.15 1.88
CA THR A 48 8.20 -5.55 1.42
C THR A 48 6.99 -6.29 1.97
N THR A 49 6.60 -6.03 3.22
CA THR A 49 5.42 -6.65 3.80
C THR A 49 4.16 -6.28 3.02
N ILE A 50 4.00 -5.01 2.67
CA ILE A 50 2.85 -4.57 1.88
C ILE A 50 2.88 -5.23 0.51
N ALA A 51 4.03 -5.23 -0.14
CA ALA A 51 4.18 -5.83 -1.47
C ALA A 51 3.87 -7.33 -1.43
N ASP A 52 4.36 -8.04 -0.41
CA ASP A 52 4.11 -9.47 -0.26
C ASP A 52 2.62 -9.77 -0.09
N VAL A 53 1.95 -8.98 0.75
CA VAL A 53 0.50 -9.16 0.97
C VAL A 53 -0.27 -8.94 -0.32
N LEU A 54 0.17 -7.98 -1.13
CA LEU A 54 -0.48 -7.69 -2.42
C LEU A 54 0.05 -8.55 -3.56
N ASN A 55 0.97 -9.45 -3.27
CA ASN A 55 1.59 -10.35 -4.25
C ASN A 55 2.18 -9.58 -5.43
N CYS A 56 2.99 -8.58 -5.11
CA CYS A 56 3.64 -7.75 -6.12
C CYS A 56 5.01 -7.31 -5.63
N THR A 57 5.72 -6.54 -6.44
CA THR A 57 7.03 -6.01 -6.06
C THR A 57 6.88 -4.64 -5.40
N PRO A 58 7.89 -4.18 -4.63
CA PRO A 58 7.85 -2.83 -4.07
C PRO A 58 7.67 -1.74 -5.12
N ASN A 59 8.25 -1.90 -6.30
CA ASN A 59 8.08 -0.93 -7.38
C ASN A 59 6.62 -0.77 -7.81
N ASP A 60 5.82 -1.81 -7.63
CA ASP A 60 4.43 -1.79 -8.05
C ASP A 60 3.56 -0.92 -7.15
N ILE A 61 4.06 -0.52 -5.98
CA ILE A 61 3.28 0.24 -5.02
C ILE A 61 3.88 1.61 -4.67
N ILE A 62 5.06 1.94 -5.23
CA ILE A 62 5.69 3.23 -5.01
C ILE A 62 5.24 4.21 -6.10
N GLY A 63 4.75 5.37 -5.67
CA GLY A 63 4.33 6.42 -6.59
C GLY A 63 2.83 6.51 -6.74
N ASP A 64 2.37 7.49 -7.50
CA ASP A 64 0.94 7.75 -7.66
C ASP A 64 0.49 8.03 -9.08
N ASP A 65 1.27 7.73 -10.07
CA ASP A 65 0.90 8.02 -11.46
C ASP A 65 0.11 6.88 -12.09
N VAL A 66 -0.98 6.50 -11.46
CA VAL A 66 -1.87 5.47 -12.00
C VAL A 66 -3.15 6.14 -12.47
N GLU A 67 -3.42 5.98 -13.72
CA GLU A 67 -4.64 6.49 -14.33
C GLU A 67 -5.86 5.69 -13.87
#